data_d315a404916bde7f4a5671c4c381a4ea
#
_entry.id   d315a404916bde7f4a5671c4c381a4ea
#
_cell.length_a   1.000
_cell.length_b   1.000
_cell.length_c   1.000
_cell.angle_alpha   90.00
_cell.angle_beta   90.00
_cell.angle_gamma   90.00
#
_symmetry.space_group_name_H-M   'P 1'
#
loop_
_entity.id
_entity.type
_entity.pdbx_description
1 polymer ?
#
loop_
_entity_poly.entity_id
_entity_poly.type
_entity_poly.pdbx_seq_one_letter_code
_entity_poly.pdbx_strand_id
1 'polypeptide(L)'
;MVKNNFVNGTFAVIVGDLFSNGVQHTMPWLIAMTLVVLVDLLTGLRKCWMLRIDIRWSKGYRATLSKLVCYWAFACCAVMVQEACDNAYPIAMWACLSVIAIEGVSIVGNILKPHGIDINVANLIKAIGKKHDVDLDCVVKKKKVGRK
;
A
#
# COMPACT_ATOMS: atom_id res chain seq x y z
N MET A 1 -45.80 5.70 0.00
CA MET A 1 -44.55 6.46 0.04
C MET A 1 -43.76 6.29 1.37
N VAL A 2 -44.41 6.19 2.52
CA VAL A 2 -43.77 6.07 3.85
C VAL A 2 -43.00 4.73 4.05
N LYS A 3 -43.49 3.63 3.48
CA LYS A 3 -42.82 2.29 3.64
C LYS A 3 -41.42 2.22 3.03
N ASN A 4 -41.16 2.88 1.91
CA ASN A 4 -39.86 2.81 1.25
C ASN A 4 -38.78 3.62 2.01
N ASN A 5 -39.19 4.72 2.66
CA ASN A 5 -38.25 5.54 3.44
C ASN A 5 -37.80 4.83 4.73
N PHE A 6 -38.71 4.03 5.34
CA PHE A 6 -38.37 3.25 6.54
C PHE A 6 -37.41 2.11 6.21
N VAL A 7 -37.62 1.38 5.12
CA VAL A 7 -36.72 0.30 4.67
C VAL A 7 -35.35 0.85 4.30
N ASN A 8 -35.29 1.97 3.58
CA ASN A 8 -34.02 2.62 3.21
C ASN A 8 -33.26 3.15 4.43
N GLY A 9 -33.98 3.70 5.43
CA GLY A 9 -33.39 4.17 6.68
C GLY A 9 -32.81 3.04 7.50
N THR A 10 -33.54 1.94 7.66
CA THR A 10 -33.09 0.75 8.40
C THR A 10 -31.88 0.09 7.74
N PHE A 11 -31.88 -0.02 6.39
CA PHE A 11 -30.75 -0.57 5.66
C PHE A 11 -29.47 0.29 5.84
N ALA A 12 -29.63 1.62 5.77
CA ALA A 12 -28.51 2.55 5.94
C ALA A 12 -27.91 2.46 7.37
N VAL A 13 -28.74 2.29 8.40
CA VAL A 13 -28.27 2.12 9.77
C VAL A 13 -27.51 0.81 9.94
N ILE A 14 -28.06 -0.31 9.46
CA ILE A 14 -27.41 -1.63 9.56
C ILE A 14 -26.05 -1.62 8.84
N VAL A 15 -25.99 -1.09 7.61
CA VAL A 15 -24.73 -0.99 6.88
C VAL A 15 -23.75 -0.05 7.58
N GLY A 16 -24.25 1.05 8.18
CA GLY A 16 -23.44 1.98 8.95
C GLY A 16 -22.82 1.34 10.19
N ASP A 17 -23.58 0.56 10.94
CA ASP A 17 -23.11 -0.16 12.15
C ASP A 17 -22.07 -1.24 11.81
N LEU A 18 -22.35 -2.06 10.79
CA LEU A 18 -21.41 -3.08 10.31
C LEU A 18 -20.10 -2.45 9.88
N PHE A 19 -20.17 -1.36 9.09
CA PHE A 19 -18.99 -0.65 8.62
C PHE A 19 -18.21 -0.01 9.78
N SER A 20 -18.90 0.62 10.74
CA SER A 20 -18.29 1.25 11.90
C SER A 20 -17.53 0.25 12.77
N ASN A 21 -18.13 -0.89 13.08
CA ASN A 21 -17.52 -1.94 13.89
C ASN A 21 -16.31 -2.56 13.20
N GLY A 22 -16.44 -2.94 11.94
CA GLY A 22 -15.35 -3.52 11.15
C GLY A 22 -14.17 -2.56 10.98
N VAL A 23 -14.44 -1.28 10.72
CA VAL A 23 -13.41 -0.24 10.62
C VAL A 23 -12.70 -0.03 11.95
N GLN A 24 -13.39 -0.01 13.09
CA GLN A 24 -12.75 0.16 14.40
C GLN A 24 -11.72 -0.94 14.68
N HIS A 25 -12.04 -2.19 14.41
CA HIS A 25 -11.09 -3.30 14.56
C HIS A 25 -9.89 -3.22 13.61
N THR A 26 -10.09 -2.63 12.45
CA THR A 26 -9.04 -2.52 11.41
C THR A 26 -8.26 -1.20 11.50
N MET A 27 -8.70 -0.23 12.31
CA MET A 27 -8.08 1.10 12.45
C MET A 27 -6.55 1.08 12.62
N PRO A 28 -5.95 0.27 13.49
CA PRO A 28 -4.50 0.24 13.64
C PRO A 28 -3.77 -0.10 12.34
N TRP A 29 -4.34 -1.02 11.55
CA TRP A 29 -3.80 -1.43 10.26
C TRP A 29 -3.95 -0.37 9.19
N LEU A 30 -5.09 0.35 9.18
CA LEU A 30 -5.32 1.49 8.28
C LEU A 30 -4.34 2.64 8.56
N ILE A 31 -4.08 2.92 9.84
CA ILE A 31 -3.09 3.92 10.25
C ILE A 31 -1.70 3.49 9.82
N ALA A 32 -1.30 2.24 10.08
CA ALA A 32 0.00 1.71 9.68
C ALA A 32 0.19 1.79 8.16
N MET A 33 -0.81 1.36 7.38
CA MET A 33 -0.81 1.45 5.92
C MET A 33 -0.64 2.90 5.44
N THR A 34 -1.39 3.84 6.03
CA THR A 34 -1.30 5.27 5.68
C THR A 34 0.08 5.83 5.97
N LEU A 35 0.67 5.51 7.13
CA LEU A 35 2.02 5.94 7.50
C LEU A 35 3.06 5.40 6.52
N VAL A 36 2.98 4.15 6.11
CA VAL A 36 3.91 3.55 5.15
C VAL A 36 3.84 4.25 3.79
N VAL A 37 2.64 4.59 3.30
CA VAL A 37 2.47 5.37 2.05
C VAL A 37 3.08 6.78 2.18
N LEU A 38 2.95 7.43 3.34
CA LEU A 38 3.60 8.73 3.58
C LEU A 38 5.13 8.60 3.61
N VAL A 39 5.67 7.53 4.22
CA VAL A 39 7.12 7.26 4.22
C VAL A 39 7.62 6.98 2.80
N ASP A 40 6.86 6.27 1.94
CA ASP A 40 7.20 6.09 0.53
C ASP A 40 7.32 7.44 -0.19
N LEU A 41 6.37 8.36 0.04
CA LEU A 41 6.45 9.71 -0.51
C LEU A 41 7.73 10.43 -0.06
N LEU A 42 8.02 10.42 1.25
CA LEU A 42 9.19 11.11 1.80
C LEU A 42 10.51 10.53 1.26
N THR A 43 10.62 9.20 1.18
CA THR A 43 11.79 8.54 0.62
C THR A 43 11.93 8.78 -0.89
N GLY A 44 10.82 8.86 -1.61
CA GLY A 44 10.78 9.26 -3.03
C GLY A 44 11.26 10.69 -3.24
N LEU A 45 10.84 11.64 -2.41
CA LEU A 45 11.30 13.04 -2.44
C LEU A 45 12.80 13.13 -2.12
N ARG A 46 13.27 12.44 -1.07
CA ARG A 46 14.68 12.35 -0.72
C ARG A 46 15.53 11.82 -1.88
N LYS A 47 15.07 10.78 -2.56
CA LYS A 47 15.71 10.22 -3.74
C LYS A 47 15.85 11.26 -4.86
N CYS A 48 14.78 11.98 -5.19
CA CYS A 48 14.83 13.03 -6.22
C CYS A 48 15.83 14.12 -5.85
N TRP A 49 15.86 14.55 -4.58
CA TRP A 49 16.80 15.55 -4.09
C TRP A 49 18.26 15.08 -4.20
N MET A 50 18.56 13.84 -3.78
CA MET A 50 19.92 13.29 -3.88
C MET A 50 20.40 13.12 -5.33
N LEU A 51 19.50 12.78 -6.24
CA LEU A 51 19.80 12.61 -7.67
C LEU A 51 19.75 13.93 -8.46
N ARG A 52 19.48 15.06 -7.80
CA ARG A 52 19.32 16.39 -8.42
C ARG A 52 18.30 16.40 -9.58
N ILE A 53 17.20 15.65 -9.40
CA ILE A 53 16.10 15.62 -10.35
C ILE A 53 15.10 16.72 -9.95
N ASP A 54 14.59 17.48 -10.91
CA ASP A 54 13.59 18.51 -10.67
C ASP A 54 12.32 17.93 -10.04
N ILE A 55 12.00 18.42 -8.83
CA ILE A 55 10.86 17.94 -8.05
C ILE A 55 9.60 18.68 -8.49
N ARG A 56 8.71 17.97 -9.15
CA ARG A 56 7.35 18.46 -9.46
C ARG A 56 6.40 18.09 -8.31
N TRP A 57 6.37 18.92 -7.28
CA TRP A 57 5.61 18.71 -6.05
C TRP A 57 4.14 18.35 -6.30
N SER A 58 3.46 19.07 -7.21
CA SER A 58 2.06 18.82 -7.52
C SER A 58 1.81 17.42 -8.10
N LYS A 59 2.75 16.90 -8.89
CA LYS A 59 2.63 15.56 -9.47
C LYS A 59 2.85 14.47 -8.40
N GLY A 60 3.84 14.65 -7.54
CA GLY A 60 4.11 13.71 -6.43
C GLY A 60 2.93 13.62 -5.46
N TYR A 61 2.42 14.76 -5.01
CA TYR A 61 1.29 14.82 -4.10
C TYR A 61 0.01 14.18 -4.68
N ARG A 62 -0.34 14.51 -5.93
CA ARG A 62 -1.51 13.92 -6.61
C ARG A 62 -1.40 12.40 -6.76
N ALA A 63 -0.21 11.89 -7.09
CA ALA A 63 0.02 10.45 -7.20
C ALA A 63 -0.17 9.75 -5.85
N THR A 64 0.35 10.33 -4.76
CA THR A 64 0.21 9.77 -3.41
C THR A 64 -1.23 9.81 -2.92
N LEU A 65 -1.97 10.90 -3.17
CA LEU A 65 -3.39 10.97 -2.83
C LEU A 65 -4.20 9.92 -3.59
N SER A 66 -3.93 9.73 -4.88
CA SER A 66 -4.59 8.69 -5.67
C SER A 66 -4.33 7.29 -5.12
N LYS A 67 -3.09 6.98 -4.72
CA LYS A 67 -2.74 5.73 -4.04
C LYS A 67 -3.52 5.56 -2.74
N LEU A 68 -3.54 6.59 -1.89
CA LEU A 68 -4.26 6.56 -0.60
C LEU A 68 -5.73 6.23 -0.79
N VAL A 69 -6.42 6.93 -1.71
CA VAL A 69 -7.83 6.67 -2.00
C VAL A 69 -8.06 5.24 -2.45
N CYS A 70 -7.23 4.72 -3.37
CA CYS A 70 -7.36 3.33 -3.85
C CYS A 70 -7.11 2.32 -2.74
N TYR A 71 -6.09 2.53 -1.89
CA TYR A 71 -5.76 1.61 -0.81
C TYR A 71 -6.81 1.62 0.30
N TRP A 72 -7.35 2.79 0.64
CA TRP A 72 -8.46 2.88 1.58
C TRP A 72 -9.71 2.21 1.03
N ALA A 73 -10.06 2.43 -0.23
CA ALA A 73 -11.19 1.75 -0.87
C ALA A 73 -11.00 0.22 -0.86
N PHE A 74 -9.80 -0.26 -1.18
CA PHE A 74 -9.47 -1.69 -1.12
C PHE A 74 -9.61 -2.26 0.30
N ALA A 75 -9.08 -1.56 1.30
CA ALA A 75 -9.19 -1.97 2.69
C ALA A 75 -10.65 -1.97 3.19
N CYS A 76 -11.46 -0.97 2.81
CA CYS A 76 -12.88 -0.94 3.13
C CYS A 76 -13.63 -2.12 2.49
N CYS A 77 -13.35 -2.47 1.24
CA CYS A 77 -13.91 -3.67 0.62
C CYS A 77 -13.52 -4.94 1.39
N ALA A 78 -12.26 -5.04 1.83
CA ALA A 78 -11.78 -6.17 2.61
C ALA A 78 -12.48 -6.28 3.98
N VAL A 79 -12.74 -5.14 4.65
CA VAL A 79 -13.54 -5.07 5.88
C VAL A 79 -14.96 -5.62 5.66
N MET A 80 -15.62 -5.17 4.58
CA MET A 80 -16.98 -5.63 4.27
C MET A 80 -17.03 -7.14 3.98
N VAL A 81 -16.01 -7.68 3.29
CA VAL A 81 -15.90 -9.12 3.05
C VAL A 81 -15.66 -9.88 4.36
N GLN A 82 -14.81 -9.36 5.24
CA GLN A 82 -14.52 -9.94 6.54
C GLN A 82 -15.80 -10.01 7.41
N GLU A 83 -16.57 -8.93 7.46
CA GLU A 83 -17.86 -8.89 8.18
C GLU A 83 -18.87 -9.88 7.56
N ALA A 84 -18.93 -9.99 6.24
CA ALA A 84 -19.80 -10.95 5.56
C ALA A 84 -19.42 -12.43 5.85
N CYS A 85 -18.19 -12.67 6.29
CA CYS A 85 -17.70 -13.99 6.72
C CYS A 85 -17.75 -14.16 8.26
N ASP A 86 -18.57 -13.41 8.97
CA ASP A 86 -18.69 -13.42 10.44
C ASP A 86 -17.33 -13.30 11.16
N ASN A 87 -16.41 -12.54 10.60
CA ASN A 87 -15.05 -12.35 11.11
C ASN A 87 -14.24 -13.66 11.28
N ALA A 88 -14.60 -14.73 10.59
CA ALA A 88 -13.90 -16.00 10.65
C ALA A 88 -12.44 -15.91 10.15
N TYR A 89 -12.15 -14.95 9.26
CA TYR A 89 -10.82 -14.75 8.70
C TYR A 89 -10.42 -13.28 8.77
N PRO A 90 -9.17 -12.95 9.16
CA PRO A 90 -8.69 -11.56 9.24
C PRO A 90 -8.33 -10.98 7.86
N ILE A 91 -9.31 -10.92 6.94
CA ILE A 91 -9.11 -10.53 5.54
C ILE A 91 -8.65 -9.08 5.44
N ALA A 92 -9.20 -8.19 6.24
CA ALA A 92 -8.83 -6.78 6.27
C ALA A 92 -7.37 -6.56 6.71
N MET A 93 -6.91 -7.34 7.69
CA MET A 93 -5.50 -7.33 8.11
C MET A 93 -4.58 -7.76 6.96
N TRP A 94 -4.90 -8.86 6.27
CA TRP A 94 -4.09 -9.34 5.14
C TRP A 94 -4.08 -8.36 3.98
N ALA A 95 -5.20 -7.69 3.71
CA ALA A 95 -5.29 -6.63 2.71
C ALA A 95 -4.34 -5.47 3.05
N CYS A 96 -4.37 -4.96 4.28
CA CYS A 96 -3.48 -3.91 4.73
C CYS A 96 -2.00 -4.34 4.69
N LEU A 97 -1.69 -5.56 5.15
CA LEU A 97 -0.33 -6.11 5.11
C LEU A 97 0.21 -6.22 3.69
N SER A 98 -0.62 -6.60 2.72
CA SER A 98 -0.19 -6.68 1.31
C SER A 98 0.20 -5.30 0.75
N VAL A 99 -0.57 -4.25 1.07
CA VAL A 99 -0.23 -2.87 0.70
C VAL A 99 1.05 -2.42 1.39
N ILE A 100 1.19 -2.67 2.70
CA ILE A 100 2.39 -2.34 3.48
C ILE A 100 3.63 -3.01 2.87
N ALA A 101 3.53 -4.27 2.45
CA ALA A 101 4.62 -4.99 1.82
C ALA A 101 5.02 -4.36 0.47
N ILE A 102 4.04 -4.01 -0.38
CA ILE A 102 4.27 -3.39 -1.69
C ILE A 102 4.97 -2.02 -1.52
N GLU A 103 4.45 -1.17 -0.65
CA GLU A 103 5.03 0.15 -0.40
C GLU A 103 6.38 0.03 0.34
N GLY A 104 6.56 -0.97 1.20
CA GLY A 104 7.83 -1.28 1.85
C GLY A 104 8.94 -1.58 0.84
N VAL A 105 8.66 -2.37 -0.19
CA VAL A 105 9.61 -2.63 -1.29
C VAL A 105 9.92 -1.33 -2.06
N SER A 106 8.92 -0.47 -2.29
CA SER A 106 9.12 0.84 -2.91
C SER A 106 10.05 1.74 -2.09
N ILE A 107 9.84 1.79 -0.77
CA ILE A 107 10.68 2.54 0.18
C ILE A 107 12.14 2.08 0.10
N VAL A 108 12.36 0.77 0.18
CA VAL A 108 13.71 0.19 0.07
C VAL A 108 14.36 0.55 -1.26
N GLY A 109 13.62 0.44 -2.37
CA GLY A 109 14.07 0.84 -3.70
C GLY A 109 14.43 2.33 -3.77
N ASN A 110 13.63 3.21 -3.14
CA ASN A 110 13.89 4.65 -3.08
C ASN A 110 15.15 4.99 -2.26
N ILE A 111 15.43 4.22 -1.21
CA ILE A 111 16.63 4.39 -0.37
C ILE A 111 17.89 3.91 -1.08
N LEU A 112 17.83 2.80 -1.79
CA LEU A 112 18.99 2.16 -2.41
C LEU A 112 19.36 2.76 -3.76
N LYS A 113 18.43 3.33 -4.49
CA LYS A 113 18.65 3.89 -5.81
C LYS A 113 19.74 5.00 -5.88
N PRO A 114 19.82 5.95 -4.91
CA PRO A 114 20.90 6.94 -4.87
C PRO A 114 22.29 6.32 -4.65
N HIS A 115 22.36 5.12 -4.07
CA HIS A 115 23.60 4.37 -3.84
C HIS A 115 24.01 3.50 -5.05
N GLY A 116 23.31 3.63 -6.18
CA GLY A 116 23.59 2.88 -7.41
C GLY A 116 23.10 1.44 -7.41
N ILE A 117 22.21 1.09 -6.48
CA ILE A 117 21.60 -0.22 -6.37
C ILE A 117 20.16 -0.14 -6.88
N ASP A 118 19.90 -0.73 -8.04
CA ASP A 118 18.53 -0.83 -8.59
C ASP A 118 17.90 -2.16 -8.17
N ILE A 119 16.90 -2.11 -7.29
CA ILE A 119 16.07 -3.27 -6.98
C ILE A 119 14.95 -3.36 -8.02
N ASN A 120 14.97 -4.44 -8.79
CA ASN A 120 13.88 -4.75 -9.69
C ASN A 120 12.86 -5.63 -8.96
N VAL A 121 11.67 -5.08 -8.68
CA VAL A 121 10.58 -5.76 -7.96
C VAL A 121 10.20 -7.07 -8.64
N ALA A 122 10.24 -7.12 -9.99
CA ALA A 122 9.96 -8.35 -10.74
C ALA A 122 10.98 -9.47 -10.45
N ASN A 123 12.24 -9.11 -10.25
CA ASN A 123 13.28 -10.06 -9.87
C ASN A 123 13.14 -10.51 -8.41
N LEU A 124 12.70 -9.62 -7.50
CA LEU A 124 12.40 -9.96 -6.12
C LEU A 124 11.26 -10.98 -6.04
N ILE A 125 10.17 -10.75 -6.75
CA ILE A 125 9.03 -11.67 -6.81
C ILE A 125 9.45 -13.03 -7.40
N LYS A 126 10.27 -13.04 -8.46
CA LYS A 126 10.82 -14.28 -9.04
C LYS A 126 11.76 -15.02 -8.08
N ALA A 127 12.55 -14.29 -7.28
CA ALA A 127 13.44 -14.88 -6.28
C ALA A 127 12.66 -15.52 -5.12
N ILE A 128 11.58 -14.87 -4.66
CA ILE A 128 10.68 -15.43 -3.63
C ILE A 128 9.94 -16.67 -4.16
N GLY A 129 9.55 -16.66 -5.44
CA GLY A 129 8.88 -17.80 -6.08
C GLY A 129 9.77 -19.00 -6.36
N LYS A 130 11.10 -18.82 -6.44
CA LYS A 130 12.09 -19.91 -6.58
C LYS A 130 12.55 -20.40 -5.21
N LYS A 131 11.91 -21.41 -4.71
CA LYS A 131 11.99 -21.93 -3.34
C LYS A 131 13.35 -22.52 -2.89
N HIS A 132 14.43 -22.51 -3.67
CA HIS A 132 15.66 -23.22 -3.24
C HIS A 132 17.04 -22.60 -3.53
N ASP A 133 17.16 -21.56 -4.38
CA ASP A 133 18.46 -20.91 -4.60
C ASP A 133 18.25 -19.41 -4.81
N VAL A 134 18.17 -18.69 -3.70
CA VAL A 134 18.15 -17.22 -3.74
C VAL A 134 19.58 -16.73 -3.79
N ASP A 135 20.13 -16.63 -4.98
CA ASP A 135 21.36 -15.88 -5.21
C ASP A 135 21.02 -14.39 -5.12
N LEU A 136 21.41 -13.76 -4.00
CA LEU A 136 21.17 -12.33 -3.74
C LEU A 136 21.78 -11.42 -4.81
N ASP A 137 22.76 -11.89 -5.55
CA ASP A 137 23.37 -11.17 -6.67
C ASP A 137 22.40 -10.97 -7.84
N CYS A 138 21.38 -11.83 -7.99
CA CYS A 138 20.32 -11.69 -9.00
C CYS A 138 19.32 -10.57 -8.67
N VAL A 139 19.18 -10.21 -7.39
CA VAL A 139 18.21 -9.22 -6.92
C VAL A 139 18.79 -7.80 -6.98
N VAL A 140 20.12 -7.68 -6.81
CA VAL A 140 20.82 -6.40 -6.74
C VAL A 140 21.76 -6.25 -7.93
N LYS A 141 21.33 -5.60 -8.98
CA LYS A 141 22.17 -5.29 -10.14
C LYS A 141 22.90 -3.96 -9.89
N LYS A 142 24.17 -4.03 -9.56
CA LYS A 142 25.04 -2.86 -9.44
C LYS A 142 25.22 -2.22 -10.81
N LYS A 143 24.50 -1.13 -11.08
CA LYS A 143 24.70 -0.35 -12.31
C LYS A 143 26.02 0.40 -12.16
N LYS A 144 27.06 -0.02 -12.87
CA LYS A 144 28.25 0.82 -13.08
C LYS A 144 27.77 2.07 -13.78
N VAL A 145 27.65 3.17 -13.06
CA VAL A 145 27.52 4.51 -13.63
C VAL A 145 28.85 4.77 -14.29
N GLY A 146 28.90 4.61 -15.61
CA GLY A 146 30.03 5.04 -16.40
C GLY A 146 30.18 6.56 -16.26
N ARG A 147 31.16 6.99 -15.47
CA ARG A 147 31.70 8.35 -15.60
C ARG A 147 32.23 8.48 -17.01
N LYS A 148 31.58 9.28 -17.82
CA LYS A 148 32.19 9.99 -18.91
C LYS A 148 32.12 11.47 -18.61
#